data_007ce0f81a3c2344af0560e41042ecc7
#
_entry.id   007ce0f81a3c2344af0560e41042ecc7
#
_cell.length_a   1.000
_cell.length_b   1.000
_cell.length_c   1.000
_cell.angle_alpha   90.00
_cell.angle_beta   90.00
_cell.angle_gamma   90.00
#
_symmetry.space_group_name_H-M   'P 1'
#
loop_
_entity.id
_entity.type
_entity.pdbx_description
1 polymer ?
#
loop_
_entity_poly.entity_id
_entity_poly.type
_entity_poly.pdbx_seq_one_letter_code
_entity_poly.pdbx_strand_id
1 'polypeptide(L)'
;AQHGSLNVPLMQEDAPEMVLRGACVGLQKTVYLPGHQVYEYPYTPENFPWFYDKEQWIQYLDMLVDNKMNSLYLWNGHPFASLVKLKDYPFALEVDEATFKKNEEMFSFLTREADRRGIFVIQMFYNIILSKPFADHYGLKTQDRHRPIAPLISDYTRKSVAAFIEKYPNVGLLVCLGEAMNTYEDDVEWMTKTIIPGVKDGLKALGRTDEPPVLLRAHDTDCKMVMEAALPLYKNLYTMHKYNGESLTTYQPRGPWTKIHTDLAALGSTHISNVHILANLEPFRWSSPSFVQKAVTAMHDVHHANALHLYPQA
;
A
#
# COMPACT_ATOMS: atom_id res chain seq x y z
N ALA A 1 8.50 -20.52 23.60
CA ALA A 1 9.43 -20.16 24.65
C ALA A 1 10.76 -19.71 24.04
N GLN A 2 10.96 -18.38 23.92
CA GLN A 2 12.18 -17.81 23.33
C GLN A 2 13.47 -18.13 24.13
N HIS A 3 13.34 -18.53 25.39
CA HIS A 3 14.48 -18.67 26.29
C HIS A 3 14.78 -20.13 26.71
N GLY A 4 13.98 -21.11 26.32
CA GLY A 4 14.22 -22.51 26.67
C GLY A 4 14.35 -22.81 28.17
N SER A 5 14.00 -21.87 29.06
CA SER A 5 14.12 -21.94 30.50
C SER A 5 12.91 -21.29 31.18
N LEU A 6 12.51 -21.81 32.31
CA LEU A 6 11.49 -21.23 33.18
C LEU A 6 12.02 -20.09 34.06
N ASN A 7 13.33 -19.90 34.13
CA ASN A 7 13.99 -18.81 34.87
C ASN A 7 14.21 -17.58 33.97
N VAL A 8 13.12 -17.01 33.48
CA VAL A 8 13.15 -15.77 32.73
C VAL A 8 12.60 -14.62 33.60
N PRO A 9 13.06 -13.38 33.41
CA PRO A 9 12.45 -12.24 34.07
C PRO A 9 10.94 -12.20 33.79
N LEU A 10 10.14 -12.03 34.85
CA LEU A 10 8.68 -11.95 34.72
C LEU A 10 8.23 -10.68 34.02
N MET A 11 9.10 -9.68 33.93
CA MET A 11 8.87 -8.44 33.20
C MET A 11 9.98 -8.27 32.18
N GLN A 12 9.62 -8.25 30.93
CA GLN A 12 10.49 -7.92 29.80
C GLN A 12 9.80 -6.84 28.97
N GLU A 13 10.43 -5.69 28.86
CA GLU A 13 10.01 -4.63 27.95
C GLU A 13 10.75 -4.83 26.62
N ASP A 14 10.00 -4.77 25.53
CA ASP A 14 10.54 -4.84 24.17
C ASP A 14 9.84 -3.80 23.32
N ALA A 15 10.54 -2.74 22.97
CA ALA A 15 10.02 -1.65 22.13
C ALA A 15 10.80 -1.63 20.81
N PRO A 16 10.21 -2.12 19.72
CA PRO A 16 10.85 -2.04 18.41
C PRO A 16 11.07 -0.58 17.97
N GLU A 17 12.26 -0.27 17.47
CA GLU A 17 12.59 1.07 16.96
C GLU A 17 11.79 1.46 15.72
N MET A 18 11.45 0.47 14.88
CA MET A 18 10.59 0.68 13.73
C MET A 18 9.11 0.64 14.13
N VAL A 19 8.40 1.74 13.98
CA VAL A 19 6.98 1.85 14.38
C VAL A 19 6.05 1.03 13.51
N LEU A 20 6.34 0.89 12.20
CA LEU A 20 5.68 -0.04 11.30
C LEU A 20 6.70 -1.03 10.73
N ARG A 21 6.35 -2.29 10.79
CA ARG A 21 7.18 -3.41 10.31
C ARG A 21 6.26 -4.36 9.55
N GLY A 22 6.38 -4.41 8.24
CA GLY A 22 5.42 -5.16 7.46
C GLY A 22 5.97 -5.81 6.20
N ALA A 23 5.19 -6.77 5.75
CA ALA A 23 5.41 -7.45 4.49
C ALA A 23 4.28 -7.15 3.50
N CYS A 24 4.59 -7.27 2.22
CA CYS A 24 3.64 -7.06 1.13
C CYS A 24 3.18 -8.40 0.56
N VAL A 25 1.89 -8.48 0.29
CA VAL A 25 1.29 -9.56 -0.50
C VAL A 25 0.79 -8.97 -1.82
N GLY A 26 1.27 -9.53 -2.93
CA GLY A 26 0.90 -9.11 -4.28
C GLY A 26 -0.45 -9.71 -4.71
N LEU A 27 -1.38 -8.85 -5.04
CA LEU A 27 -2.67 -9.17 -5.66
C LEU A 27 -2.67 -8.67 -7.11
N GLN A 28 -1.58 -8.97 -7.80
CA GLN A 28 -1.41 -8.75 -9.23
C GLN A 28 -0.65 -9.95 -9.82
N LYS A 29 -0.86 -10.25 -11.09
CA LYS A 29 -0.17 -11.36 -11.74
C LYS A 29 1.17 -10.92 -12.30
N THR A 30 2.16 -11.79 -12.19
CA THR A 30 3.50 -11.61 -12.77
C THR A 30 3.53 -11.94 -14.27
N VAL A 31 2.55 -12.67 -14.75
CA VAL A 31 2.44 -13.08 -16.17
C VAL A 31 1.48 -12.16 -16.89
N TYR A 32 1.99 -11.48 -17.90
CA TYR A 32 1.16 -10.68 -18.80
C TYR A 32 0.27 -11.59 -19.64
N LEU A 33 -1.04 -11.38 -19.53
CA LEU A 33 -2.00 -12.05 -20.40
C LEU A 33 -2.27 -11.18 -21.62
N PRO A 34 -2.35 -11.75 -22.82
CA PRO A 34 -2.68 -11.00 -24.03
C PRO A 34 -3.99 -10.21 -23.84
N GLY A 35 -3.97 -8.93 -24.19
CA GLY A 35 -5.13 -8.05 -24.10
C GLY A 35 -5.40 -7.46 -22.73
N HIS A 36 -4.62 -7.80 -21.69
CA HIS A 36 -4.69 -7.19 -20.37
C HIS A 36 -3.56 -6.20 -20.14
N GLN A 37 -3.86 -5.11 -19.45
CA GLN A 37 -2.84 -4.20 -18.92
C GLN A 37 -2.24 -4.78 -17.62
N VAL A 38 -1.06 -4.30 -17.23
CA VAL A 38 -0.27 -4.81 -16.10
C VAL A 38 -1.04 -4.89 -14.78
N TYR A 39 -2.05 -4.04 -14.60
CA TYR A 39 -2.76 -3.89 -13.34
C TYR A 39 -4.26 -4.21 -13.42
N GLU A 40 -4.70 -4.82 -14.53
CA GLU A 40 -6.09 -5.22 -14.74
C GLU A 40 -6.35 -6.61 -14.16
N TYR A 41 -6.20 -6.76 -12.86
CA TYR A 41 -6.43 -8.02 -12.16
C TYR A 41 -7.46 -7.83 -11.03
N PRO A 42 -8.77 -7.92 -11.34
CA PRO A 42 -9.81 -7.84 -10.33
C PRO A 42 -9.70 -9.01 -9.34
N TYR A 43 -10.18 -8.82 -8.12
CA TYR A 43 -10.22 -9.86 -7.11
C TYR A 43 -11.27 -10.90 -7.49
N THR A 44 -10.83 -12.02 -8.02
CA THR A 44 -11.66 -13.16 -8.37
C THR A 44 -11.00 -14.46 -7.92
N PRO A 45 -11.78 -15.53 -7.66
CA PRO A 45 -11.23 -16.85 -7.34
C PRO A 45 -10.29 -17.41 -8.41
N GLU A 46 -10.51 -17.05 -9.67
CA GLU A 46 -9.67 -17.47 -10.79
C GLU A 46 -8.30 -16.76 -10.79
N ASN A 47 -8.28 -15.47 -10.44
CA ASN A 47 -7.04 -14.70 -10.38
C ASN A 47 -6.24 -15.02 -9.13
N PHE A 48 -6.91 -15.09 -7.97
CA PHE A 48 -6.28 -15.23 -6.67
C PHE A 48 -7.01 -16.27 -5.81
N PRO A 49 -6.96 -17.58 -6.14
CA PRO A 49 -7.69 -18.61 -5.38
C PRO A 49 -7.30 -18.66 -3.90
N TRP A 50 -6.02 -18.42 -3.59
CA TRP A 50 -5.50 -18.37 -2.22
C TRP A 50 -6.06 -17.20 -1.39
N PHE A 51 -6.47 -16.11 -2.02
CA PHE A 51 -7.05 -14.96 -1.32
C PHE A 51 -8.33 -15.34 -0.55
N TYR A 52 -9.05 -16.36 -1.02
CA TYR A 52 -10.31 -16.84 -0.43
C TYR A 52 -10.11 -17.94 0.62
N ASP A 53 -8.87 -18.28 0.95
CA ASP A 53 -8.55 -19.27 1.98
C ASP A 53 -8.35 -18.58 3.34
N LYS A 54 -9.39 -18.65 4.18
CA LYS A 54 -9.38 -18.06 5.53
C LYS A 54 -8.32 -18.66 6.43
N GLU A 55 -8.08 -19.97 6.33
CA GLU A 55 -7.10 -20.66 7.15
C GLU A 55 -5.67 -20.22 6.80
N GLN A 56 -5.37 -20.09 5.52
CA GLN A 56 -4.08 -19.58 5.05
C GLN A 56 -3.83 -18.16 5.55
N TRP A 57 -4.85 -17.29 5.55
CA TRP A 57 -4.74 -15.95 6.10
C TRP A 57 -4.47 -15.94 7.61
N ILE A 58 -5.15 -16.80 8.37
CA ILE A 58 -4.89 -16.92 9.81
C ILE A 58 -3.43 -17.32 10.06
N GLN A 59 -2.94 -18.35 9.38
CA GLN A 59 -1.55 -18.83 9.51
C GLN A 59 -0.55 -17.73 9.12
N TYR A 60 -0.83 -16.98 8.06
CA TYR A 60 0.04 -15.87 7.62
C TYR A 60 0.06 -14.73 8.64
N LEU A 61 -1.09 -14.33 9.16
CA LEU A 61 -1.18 -13.28 10.18
C LEU A 61 -0.49 -13.69 11.49
N ASP A 62 -0.65 -14.94 11.92
CA ASP A 62 0.03 -15.49 13.09
C ASP A 62 1.55 -15.50 12.88
N MET A 63 2.02 -15.89 11.70
CA MET A 63 3.44 -15.80 11.33
C MET A 63 3.97 -14.35 11.41
N LEU A 64 3.19 -13.35 10.97
CA LEU A 64 3.58 -11.94 11.08
C LEU A 64 3.75 -11.54 12.56
N VAL A 65 2.80 -11.91 13.42
CA VAL A 65 2.88 -11.65 14.87
C VAL A 65 4.09 -12.32 15.51
N ASP A 66 4.31 -13.60 15.21
CA ASP A 66 5.45 -14.35 15.73
C ASP A 66 6.80 -13.70 15.38
N ASN A 67 6.86 -13.03 14.24
CA ASN A 67 8.01 -12.26 13.78
C ASN A 67 7.95 -10.76 14.15
N LYS A 68 7.05 -10.38 15.08
CA LYS A 68 6.89 -9.00 15.55
C LYS A 68 6.54 -7.99 14.44
N MET A 69 5.95 -8.44 13.35
CA MET A 69 5.40 -7.58 12.32
C MET A 69 4.04 -7.03 12.75
N ASN A 70 3.76 -5.78 12.41
CA ASN A 70 2.53 -5.09 12.77
C ASN A 70 1.86 -4.37 11.59
N SER A 71 2.28 -4.64 10.38
CA SER A 71 1.62 -4.13 9.18
C SER A 71 1.63 -5.16 8.05
N LEU A 72 0.55 -5.14 7.26
CA LEU A 72 0.35 -5.97 6.08
C LEU A 72 -0.02 -5.06 4.91
N TYR A 73 0.81 -5.06 3.89
CA TYR A 73 0.55 -4.31 2.66
C TYR A 73 -0.07 -5.23 1.62
N LEU A 74 -1.17 -4.77 1.02
CA LEU A 74 -1.83 -5.46 -0.10
C LEU A 74 -1.60 -4.67 -1.38
N TRP A 75 -0.92 -5.30 -2.32
CA TRP A 75 -0.55 -4.66 -3.58
C TRP A 75 -1.55 -5.02 -4.68
N ASN A 76 -2.31 -4.02 -5.14
CA ASN A 76 -3.18 -4.13 -6.31
C ASN A 76 -3.29 -2.78 -7.00
N GLY A 77 -3.32 -2.75 -8.33
CA GLY A 77 -3.35 -1.50 -9.07
C GLY A 77 -4.64 -0.71 -8.93
N HIS A 78 -5.79 -1.38 -8.87
CA HIS A 78 -7.10 -0.75 -8.74
C HIS A 78 -8.08 -1.62 -7.93
N PRO A 79 -7.92 -1.69 -6.60
CA PRO A 79 -8.69 -2.61 -5.75
C PRO A 79 -10.17 -2.20 -5.61
N PHE A 80 -10.48 -0.93 -5.79
CA PHE A 80 -11.80 -0.38 -5.45
C PHE A 80 -12.93 -1.02 -6.25
N ALA A 81 -12.73 -1.22 -7.55
CA ALA A 81 -13.76 -1.82 -8.41
C ALA A 81 -14.09 -3.29 -8.11
N SER A 82 -13.29 -3.95 -7.26
CA SER A 82 -13.56 -5.31 -6.76
C SER A 82 -14.09 -5.33 -5.33
N LEU A 83 -13.98 -4.20 -4.58
CA LEU A 83 -14.23 -4.14 -3.13
C LEU A 83 -15.33 -3.15 -2.73
N VAL A 84 -15.68 -2.18 -3.58
CA VAL A 84 -16.73 -1.20 -3.29
C VAL A 84 -17.64 -0.98 -4.48
N LYS A 85 -18.90 -0.65 -4.21
CA LYS A 85 -19.89 -0.21 -5.21
C LYS A 85 -20.08 1.29 -5.11
N LEU A 86 -20.06 1.96 -6.24
CA LEU A 86 -20.32 3.39 -6.32
C LEU A 86 -21.75 3.65 -6.76
N LYS A 87 -22.49 4.43 -5.97
CA LYS A 87 -23.88 4.78 -6.29
C LYS A 87 -24.01 5.51 -7.63
N ASP A 88 -23.05 6.42 -7.89
CA ASP A 88 -23.07 7.24 -9.10
C ASP A 88 -22.44 6.54 -10.31
N TYR A 89 -21.70 5.47 -10.09
CA TYR A 89 -21.03 4.66 -11.11
C TYR A 89 -21.29 3.17 -10.90
N PRO A 90 -22.55 2.70 -10.88
CA PRO A 90 -22.88 1.31 -10.56
C PRO A 90 -22.29 0.31 -11.57
N PHE A 91 -22.05 0.76 -12.79
CA PHE A 91 -21.42 -0.01 -13.86
C PHE A 91 -19.91 -0.17 -13.72
N ALA A 92 -19.26 0.56 -12.80
CA ALA A 92 -17.80 0.52 -12.65
C ALA A 92 -17.28 -0.71 -11.91
N LEU A 93 -18.16 -1.57 -11.39
CA LEU A 93 -17.78 -2.81 -10.73
C LEU A 93 -17.17 -3.79 -11.74
N GLU A 94 -15.98 -4.34 -11.43
CA GLU A 94 -15.24 -5.25 -12.34
C GLU A 94 -15.59 -6.73 -12.15
N VAL A 95 -16.37 -7.06 -11.14
CA VAL A 95 -16.73 -8.42 -10.76
C VAL A 95 -18.24 -8.57 -10.72
N ASP A 96 -18.74 -9.79 -10.88
CA ASP A 96 -20.16 -10.06 -10.73
C ASP A 96 -20.60 -9.96 -9.25
N GLU A 97 -21.91 -9.96 -9.03
CA GLU A 97 -22.52 -9.78 -7.72
C GLU A 97 -22.10 -10.87 -6.72
N ALA A 98 -21.97 -12.11 -7.18
CA ALA A 98 -21.60 -13.24 -6.33
C ALA A 98 -20.13 -13.13 -5.89
N THR A 99 -19.25 -12.78 -6.81
CA THR A 99 -17.82 -12.52 -6.54
C THR A 99 -17.66 -11.30 -5.65
N PHE A 100 -18.40 -10.23 -5.90
CA PHE A 100 -18.38 -9.04 -5.06
C PHE A 100 -18.70 -9.35 -3.58
N LYS A 101 -19.75 -10.13 -3.33
CA LYS A 101 -20.09 -10.57 -1.96
C LYS A 101 -19.00 -11.41 -1.31
N LYS A 102 -18.37 -12.30 -2.06
CA LYS A 102 -17.22 -13.05 -1.56
C LYS A 102 -16.05 -12.14 -1.22
N ASN A 103 -15.79 -11.13 -2.05
CA ASN A 103 -14.72 -10.16 -1.81
C ASN A 103 -14.99 -9.33 -0.54
N GLU A 104 -16.23 -8.86 -0.35
CA GLU A 104 -16.63 -8.16 0.87
C GLU A 104 -16.41 -9.02 2.12
N GLU A 105 -16.86 -10.28 2.07
CA GLU A 105 -16.70 -11.22 3.17
C GLU A 105 -15.22 -11.45 3.49
N MET A 106 -14.42 -11.77 2.47
CA MET A 106 -13.01 -12.10 2.66
C MET A 106 -12.17 -10.90 3.08
N PHE A 107 -12.36 -9.76 2.46
CA PHE A 107 -11.61 -8.55 2.82
C PHE A 107 -11.97 -8.08 4.24
N SER A 108 -13.26 -8.12 4.59
CA SER A 108 -13.71 -7.82 5.95
C SER A 108 -13.24 -8.85 6.98
N PHE A 109 -13.14 -10.12 6.62
CA PHE A 109 -12.56 -11.15 7.46
C PHE A 109 -11.08 -10.87 7.71
N LEU A 110 -10.29 -10.70 6.65
CA LEU A 110 -8.86 -10.44 6.72
C LEU A 110 -8.54 -9.21 7.59
N THR A 111 -9.23 -8.09 7.34
CA THR A 111 -8.96 -6.84 8.05
C THR A 111 -9.33 -6.91 9.53
N ARG A 112 -10.40 -7.62 9.89
CA ARG A 112 -10.76 -7.87 11.30
C ARG A 112 -9.77 -8.81 12.00
N GLU A 113 -9.34 -9.87 11.33
CA GLU A 113 -8.36 -10.80 11.91
C GLU A 113 -6.98 -10.16 12.07
N ALA A 114 -6.61 -9.26 11.16
CA ALA A 114 -5.41 -8.45 11.28
C ALA A 114 -5.51 -7.48 12.48
N ASP A 115 -6.63 -6.75 12.59
CA ASP A 115 -6.89 -5.78 13.66
C ASP A 115 -6.84 -6.44 15.05
N ARG A 116 -7.45 -7.62 15.21
CA ARG A 116 -7.38 -8.42 16.45
C ARG A 116 -5.96 -8.76 16.88
N ARG A 117 -5.02 -8.80 15.94
CA ARG A 117 -3.61 -9.12 16.16
C ARG A 117 -2.72 -7.88 16.27
N GLY A 118 -3.30 -6.69 16.21
CA GLY A 118 -2.55 -5.44 16.15
C GLY A 118 -1.78 -5.25 14.84
N ILE A 119 -2.25 -5.85 13.75
CA ILE A 119 -1.69 -5.70 12.41
C ILE A 119 -2.50 -4.67 11.64
N PHE A 120 -1.86 -3.60 11.22
CA PHE A 120 -2.45 -2.56 10.38
C PHE A 120 -2.40 -2.98 8.90
N VAL A 121 -3.56 -3.11 8.28
CA VAL A 121 -3.67 -3.42 6.84
C VAL A 121 -3.59 -2.14 6.04
N ILE A 122 -2.74 -2.14 5.01
CA ILE A 122 -2.51 -1.00 4.12
C ILE A 122 -2.76 -1.45 2.69
N GLN A 123 -3.78 -0.86 2.04
CA GLN A 123 -4.11 -1.13 0.65
C GLN A 123 -3.38 -0.15 -0.26
N MET A 124 -2.57 -0.68 -1.17
CA MET A 124 -1.92 0.09 -2.21
C MET A 124 -2.81 0.21 -3.45
N PHE A 125 -2.72 1.33 -4.15
CA PHE A 125 -3.32 1.54 -5.45
C PHE A 125 -2.55 2.53 -6.32
N TYR A 126 -2.77 2.46 -7.64
CA TYR A 126 -2.24 3.38 -8.63
C TYR A 126 -3.35 4.29 -9.20
N ASN A 127 -3.06 5.56 -9.30
CA ASN A 127 -4.02 6.55 -9.79
C ASN A 127 -4.32 6.49 -11.30
N ILE A 128 -3.37 5.95 -12.09
CA ILE A 128 -3.54 5.86 -13.55
C ILE A 128 -4.60 4.85 -13.97
N ILE A 129 -5.03 4.00 -13.05
CA ILE A 129 -5.85 2.86 -13.39
C ILE A 129 -7.30 3.17 -13.11
N LEU A 130 -8.13 2.97 -14.14
CA LEU A 130 -9.58 2.97 -14.06
C LEU A 130 -10.07 1.53 -14.13
N SER A 131 -11.24 1.27 -13.56
CA SER A 131 -11.87 -0.03 -13.80
C SER A 131 -12.16 -0.23 -15.28
N LYS A 132 -12.06 -1.45 -15.77
CA LYS A 132 -12.32 -1.76 -17.17
C LYS A 132 -13.73 -1.36 -17.61
N PRO A 133 -14.82 -1.67 -16.83
CA PRO A 133 -16.16 -1.24 -17.19
C PRO A 133 -16.34 0.28 -17.21
N PHE A 134 -15.69 1.02 -16.28
CA PHE A 134 -15.73 2.47 -16.29
C PHE A 134 -15.03 3.04 -17.53
N ALA A 135 -13.84 2.53 -17.84
CA ALA A 135 -13.09 2.95 -19.00
C ALA A 135 -13.86 2.69 -20.31
N ASP A 136 -14.41 1.51 -20.46
CA ASP A 136 -15.22 1.15 -21.65
C ASP A 136 -16.45 2.04 -21.81
N HIS A 137 -17.15 2.34 -20.71
CA HIS A 137 -18.36 3.19 -20.72
C HIS A 137 -18.08 4.60 -21.25
N TYR A 138 -16.90 5.14 -20.96
CA TYR A 138 -16.50 6.50 -21.36
C TYR A 138 -15.53 6.54 -22.55
N GLY A 139 -15.23 5.40 -23.17
CA GLY A 139 -14.28 5.32 -24.29
C GLY A 139 -12.84 5.69 -23.88
N LEU A 140 -12.46 5.39 -22.65
CA LEU A 140 -11.14 5.65 -22.09
C LEU A 140 -10.28 4.39 -22.08
N LYS A 141 -8.97 4.57 -21.95
CA LYS A 141 -8.06 3.46 -21.61
C LYS A 141 -8.06 3.24 -20.10
N THR A 142 -7.95 2.00 -19.66
CA THR A 142 -7.79 1.64 -18.25
C THR A 142 -6.53 2.25 -17.66
N GLN A 143 -5.44 2.25 -18.43
CA GLN A 143 -4.16 2.83 -18.06
C GLN A 143 -3.69 3.82 -19.13
N ASP A 144 -3.37 5.03 -18.72
CA ASP A 144 -2.85 6.08 -19.59
C ASP A 144 -2.04 7.09 -18.77
N ARG A 145 -0.72 7.01 -18.88
CA ARG A 145 0.22 7.91 -18.17
C ARG A 145 0.13 9.37 -18.61
N HIS A 146 -0.37 9.59 -19.82
CA HIS A 146 -0.47 10.95 -20.41
C HIS A 146 -1.88 11.53 -20.30
N ARG A 147 -2.74 10.84 -19.53
CA ARG A 147 -4.10 11.34 -19.30
C ARG A 147 -4.07 12.59 -18.45
N PRO A 148 -4.65 13.69 -18.91
CA PRO A 148 -4.79 14.88 -18.10
C PRO A 148 -5.77 14.61 -16.95
N ILE A 149 -5.60 15.32 -15.85
CA ILE A 149 -6.57 15.35 -14.77
C ILE A 149 -7.87 15.94 -15.32
N ALA A 150 -8.95 15.14 -15.27
CA ALA A 150 -10.27 15.53 -15.75
C ALA A 150 -11.30 15.39 -14.61
N PRO A 151 -12.30 16.29 -14.55
CA PRO A 151 -13.32 16.26 -13.48
C PRO A 151 -13.98 14.90 -13.29
N LEU A 152 -14.30 14.21 -14.39
CA LEU A 152 -14.89 12.87 -14.37
C LEU A 152 -14.02 11.85 -13.63
N ILE A 153 -12.73 11.83 -13.94
CA ILE A 153 -11.78 10.86 -13.36
C ILE A 153 -11.51 11.21 -11.89
N SER A 154 -11.38 12.51 -11.58
CA SER A 154 -11.23 12.98 -10.20
C SER A 154 -12.44 12.62 -9.34
N ASP A 155 -13.66 12.81 -9.85
CA ASP A 155 -14.90 12.45 -9.15
C ASP A 155 -15.00 10.94 -8.91
N TYR A 156 -14.72 10.13 -9.94
CA TYR A 156 -14.69 8.68 -9.83
C TYR A 156 -13.69 8.19 -8.77
N THR A 157 -12.46 8.68 -8.82
CA THR A 157 -11.41 8.26 -7.88
C THR A 157 -11.72 8.74 -6.46
N ARG A 158 -12.14 10.00 -6.29
CA ARG A 158 -12.52 10.54 -4.98
C ARG A 158 -13.64 9.73 -4.33
N LYS A 159 -14.67 9.37 -5.10
CA LYS A 159 -15.79 8.53 -4.62
C LYS A 159 -15.34 7.10 -4.33
N SER A 160 -14.44 6.54 -5.13
CA SER A 160 -13.86 5.22 -4.88
C SER A 160 -13.10 5.16 -3.56
N VAL A 161 -12.25 6.15 -3.31
CA VAL A 161 -11.50 6.29 -2.05
C VAL A 161 -12.46 6.49 -0.88
N ALA A 162 -13.44 7.39 -1.00
CA ALA A 162 -14.42 7.65 0.05
C ALA A 162 -15.22 6.40 0.42
N ALA A 163 -15.75 5.69 -0.57
CA ALA A 163 -16.51 4.45 -0.36
C ALA A 163 -15.64 3.34 0.28
N PHE A 164 -14.36 3.28 -0.09
CA PHE A 164 -13.42 2.31 0.49
C PHE A 164 -13.14 2.61 1.97
N ILE A 165 -12.85 3.86 2.33
CA ILE A 165 -12.61 4.28 3.73
C ILE A 165 -13.86 4.06 4.58
N GLU A 166 -15.04 4.40 4.06
CA GLU A 166 -16.30 4.18 4.77
C GLU A 166 -16.56 2.71 5.05
N LYS A 167 -16.29 1.85 4.07
CA LYS A 167 -16.58 0.42 4.16
C LYS A 167 -15.56 -0.37 4.99
N TYR A 168 -14.29 0.01 4.92
CA TYR A 168 -13.17 -0.67 5.58
C TYR A 168 -12.40 0.31 6.48
N PRO A 169 -12.99 0.74 7.60
CA PRO A 169 -12.47 1.86 8.40
C PRO A 169 -11.15 1.58 9.13
N ASN A 170 -10.71 0.32 9.18
CA ASN A 170 -9.46 -0.12 9.79
C ASN A 170 -8.35 -0.39 8.76
N VAL A 171 -8.51 0.08 7.53
CA VAL A 171 -7.52 -0.08 6.45
C VAL A 171 -6.93 1.26 6.07
N GLY A 172 -5.61 1.34 6.04
CA GLY A 172 -4.88 2.49 5.52
C GLY A 172 -4.67 2.43 4.02
N LEU A 173 -4.18 3.53 3.44
CA LEU A 173 -3.90 3.63 2.02
C LEU A 173 -2.43 3.90 1.76
N LEU A 174 -1.86 3.22 0.75
CA LEU A 174 -0.60 3.56 0.14
C LEU A 174 -0.86 4.06 -1.28
N VAL A 175 -0.55 5.33 -1.52
CA VAL A 175 -0.81 6.03 -2.78
C VAL A 175 0.45 6.03 -3.63
N CYS A 176 0.33 5.53 -4.86
CA CYS A 176 1.38 5.61 -5.88
C CYS A 176 0.97 6.65 -6.93
N LEU A 177 1.58 7.82 -6.91
CA LEU A 177 1.31 8.92 -7.84
C LEU A 177 2.13 8.78 -9.12
N GLY A 178 3.43 8.60 -8.99
CA GLY A 178 4.35 8.46 -10.09
C GLY A 178 3.96 7.33 -11.04
N GLU A 179 4.46 7.33 -12.24
CA GLU A 179 3.99 6.52 -13.36
C GLU A 179 2.56 6.81 -13.83
N ALA A 180 1.84 7.66 -13.10
CA ALA A 180 0.44 7.96 -13.31
C ALA A 180 0.21 9.35 -13.91
N MET A 181 1.11 10.27 -13.64
CA MET A 181 0.94 11.69 -13.96
C MET A 181 2.04 12.15 -14.92
N ASN A 182 1.75 13.22 -15.68
CA ASN A 182 2.71 13.79 -16.60
C ASN A 182 3.73 14.70 -15.92
N THR A 183 3.30 15.40 -14.89
CA THR A 183 4.10 16.43 -14.20
C THR A 183 4.02 16.27 -12.70
N TYR A 184 4.99 16.81 -11.98
CA TYR A 184 4.97 16.81 -10.51
C TYR A 184 3.87 17.72 -9.94
N GLU A 185 3.47 18.74 -10.70
CA GLU A 185 2.33 19.59 -10.37
C GLU A 185 1.01 18.80 -10.43
N ASP A 186 0.88 17.88 -11.39
CA ASP A 186 -0.26 16.95 -11.46
C ASP A 186 -0.29 16.03 -10.23
N ASP A 187 0.86 15.53 -9.77
CA ASP A 187 0.96 14.73 -8.53
C ASP A 187 0.42 15.51 -7.34
N VAL A 188 0.82 16.78 -7.19
CA VAL A 188 0.34 17.67 -6.13
C VAL A 188 -1.17 17.90 -6.25
N GLU A 189 -1.64 18.23 -7.45
CA GLU A 189 -3.07 18.46 -7.67
C GLU A 189 -3.90 17.23 -7.35
N TRP A 190 -3.48 16.06 -7.82
CA TRP A 190 -4.20 14.80 -7.58
C TRP A 190 -4.27 14.44 -6.11
N MET A 191 -3.14 14.53 -5.40
CA MET A 191 -3.10 14.25 -3.97
C MET A 191 -3.98 15.20 -3.17
N THR A 192 -3.88 16.50 -3.44
CA THR A 192 -4.55 17.55 -2.64
C THR A 192 -6.01 17.78 -2.99
N LYS A 193 -6.40 17.57 -4.26
CA LYS A 193 -7.76 17.85 -4.73
C LYS A 193 -8.62 16.61 -4.95
N THR A 194 -8.01 15.40 -5.01
CA THR A 194 -8.74 14.15 -5.25
C THR A 194 -8.59 13.15 -4.11
N ILE A 195 -7.35 12.75 -3.79
CA ILE A 195 -7.11 11.67 -2.83
C ILE A 195 -7.45 12.10 -1.40
N ILE A 196 -6.83 13.18 -0.88
CA ILE A 196 -7.11 13.66 0.48
C ILE A 196 -8.59 14.02 0.67
N PRO A 197 -9.25 14.74 -0.25
CA PRO A 197 -10.69 14.94 -0.15
C PRO A 197 -11.50 13.65 -0.11
N GLY A 198 -11.14 12.64 -0.90
CA GLY A 198 -11.79 11.32 -0.85
C GLY A 198 -11.66 10.64 0.50
N VAL A 199 -10.45 10.64 1.10
CA VAL A 199 -10.23 10.12 2.44
C VAL A 199 -11.10 10.87 3.46
N LYS A 200 -11.11 12.21 3.42
CA LYS A 200 -11.91 13.03 4.32
C LYS A 200 -13.42 12.80 4.17
N ASP A 201 -13.89 12.63 2.95
CA ASP A 201 -15.31 12.32 2.70
C ASP A 201 -15.70 10.98 3.34
N GLY A 202 -14.87 9.94 3.21
CA GLY A 202 -15.10 8.65 3.86
C GLY A 202 -15.07 8.72 5.39
N LEU A 203 -14.09 9.42 5.95
CA LEU A 203 -14.01 9.65 7.41
C LEU A 203 -15.22 10.42 7.93
N LYS A 204 -15.65 11.44 7.20
CA LYS A 204 -16.86 12.23 7.53
C LYS A 204 -18.12 11.36 7.53
N ALA A 205 -18.26 10.47 6.56
CA ALA A 205 -19.38 9.53 6.50
C ALA A 205 -19.44 8.61 7.73
N LEU A 206 -18.29 8.27 8.29
CA LEU A 206 -18.14 7.50 9.54
C LEU A 206 -18.29 8.35 10.81
N GLY A 207 -18.41 9.66 10.70
CA GLY A 207 -18.38 10.57 11.86
C GLY A 207 -17.01 10.63 12.54
N ARG A 208 -15.93 10.24 11.87
CA ARG A 208 -14.56 10.24 12.40
C ARG A 208 -13.89 11.59 12.18
N THR A 209 -13.14 12.01 13.20
CA THR A 209 -12.34 13.25 13.17
C THR A 209 -10.83 12.97 13.23
N ASP A 210 -10.44 11.73 13.58
CA ASP A 210 -9.05 11.28 13.53
C ASP A 210 -8.59 11.09 12.08
N GLU A 211 -7.31 11.24 11.86
CA GLU A 211 -6.67 11.04 10.55
C GLU A 211 -5.84 9.75 10.58
N PRO A 212 -6.34 8.60 10.07
CA PRO A 212 -5.53 7.40 9.93
C PRO A 212 -4.36 7.64 8.98
N PRO A 213 -3.25 6.89 9.10
CA PRO A 213 -2.10 7.06 8.23
C PRO A 213 -2.46 6.89 6.75
N VAL A 214 -2.04 7.85 5.92
CA VAL A 214 -2.00 7.74 4.46
C VAL A 214 -0.55 7.80 4.02
N LEU A 215 -0.11 6.80 3.26
CA LEU A 215 1.27 6.64 2.85
C LEU A 215 1.45 7.13 1.42
N LEU A 216 2.47 7.95 1.19
CA LEU A 216 2.85 8.41 -0.14
C LEU A 216 4.14 7.72 -0.57
N ARG A 217 4.11 7.02 -1.71
CA ARG A 217 5.27 6.38 -2.30
C ARG A 217 6.05 7.34 -3.19
N ALA A 218 7.29 7.60 -2.83
CA ALA A 218 8.21 8.44 -3.59
C ALA A 218 8.88 7.63 -4.73
N HIS A 219 8.10 7.29 -5.74
CA HIS A 219 8.58 6.63 -6.94
C HIS A 219 8.04 7.39 -8.15
N ASP A 220 8.95 7.91 -8.97
CA ASP A 220 8.60 8.79 -10.11
C ASP A 220 7.69 9.96 -9.69
N THR A 221 7.95 10.48 -8.48
CA THR A 221 7.15 11.51 -7.81
C THR A 221 8.10 12.45 -7.07
N ASP A 222 7.95 13.76 -7.20
CA ASP A 222 8.55 14.70 -6.26
C ASP A 222 7.77 14.65 -4.92
N CYS A 223 8.10 13.66 -4.12
CA CYS A 223 7.40 13.40 -2.87
C CYS A 223 7.50 14.56 -1.88
N LYS A 224 8.62 15.30 -1.89
CA LYS A 224 8.78 16.49 -1.05
C LYS A 224 7.79 17.56 -1.42
N MET A 225 7.69 17.90 -2.71
CA MET A 225 6.74 18.89 -3.23
C MET A 225 5.28 18.51 -2.88
N VAL A 226 4.93 17.22 -3.05
CA VAL A 226 3.59 16.73 -2.69
C VAL A 226 3.35 16.84 -1.19
N MET A 227 4.31 16.43 -0.35
CA MET A 227 4.16 16.48 1.11
C MET A 227 4.03 17.91 1.63
N GLU A 228 4.80 18.85 1.12
CA GLU A 228 4.71 20.28 1.52
C GLU A 228 3.31 20.87 1.22
N ALA A 229 2.69 20.47 0.12
CA ALA A 229 1.34 20.90 -0.23
C ALA A 229 0.23 20.15 0.53
N ALA A 230 0.46 18.88 0.87
CA ALA A 230 -0.54 17.98 1.44
C ALA A 230 -0.61 18.05 2.97
N LEU A 231 0.52 18.24 3.68
CA LEU A 231 0.57 18.31 5.15
C LEU A 231 -0.34 19.37 5.80
N PRO A 232 -0.55 20.56 5.20
CA PRO A 232 -1.55 21.49 5.70
C PRO A 232 -2.98 20.97 5.66
N LEU A 233 -3.28 20.03 4.75
CA LEU A 233 -4.61 19.47 4.52
C LEU A 233 -4.86 18.20 5.32
N TYR A 234 -3.82 17.39 5.56
CA TYR A 234 -3.89 16.10 6.24
C TYR A 234 -2.58 15.86 7.00
N LYS A 235 -2.67 15.71 8.32
CA LYS A 235 -1.46 15.70 9.17
C LYS A 235 -0.76 14.34 9.23
N ASN A 236 -1.53 13.26 9.18
CA ASN A 236 -0.98 11.92 9.34
C ASN A 236 -0.57 11.30 8.01
N LEU A 237 0.34 11.99 7.29
CA LEU A 237 0.94 11.52 6.05
C LEU A 237 2.29 10.87 6.33
N TYR A 238 2.50 9.68 5.78
CA TYR A 238 3.75 8.94 5.83
C TYR A 238 4.41 8.94 4.46
N THR A 239 5.73 8.84 4.43
CA THR A 239 6.47 8.73 3.18
C THR A 239 7.09 7.34 3.05
N MET A 240 7.25 6.85 1.82
CA MET A 240 7.90 5.58 1.53
C MET A 240 8.82 5.74 0.33
N HIS A 241 10.05 5.23 0.43
CA HIS A 241 10.99 5.19 -0.67
C HIS A 241 11.76 3.88 -0.73
N LYS A 242 12.17 3.49 -1.95
CA LYS A 242 12.95 2.27 -2.20
C LYS A 242 14.37 2.44 -1.65
N TYR A 243 14.85 1.47 -0.90
CA TYR A 243 16.12 1.50 -0.17
C TYR A 243 17.32 1.94 -1.02
N ASN A 244 17.63 1.21 -2.07
CA ASN A 244 18.71 1.50 -3.04
C ASN A 244 18.20 1.42 -4.49
N GLY A 245 16.94 1.78 -4.75
CA GLY A 245 16.29 1.65 -6.04
C GLY A 245 15.54 0.33 -6.20
N GLU A 246 15.41 -0.14 -7.43
CA GLU A 246 14.58 -1.30 -7.77
C GLU A 246 15.13 -2.63 -7.25
N SER A 247 16.45 -2.71 -7.05
CA SER A 247 17.11 -3.95 -6.65
C SER A 247 18.00 -3.74 -5.43
N LEU A 248 17.84 -4.58 -4.43
CA LEU A 248 18.71 -4.58 -3.28
C LEU A 248 19.96 -5.43 -3.56
N THR A 249 20.94 -4.85 -4.22
CA THR A 249 22.22 -5.52 -4.56
C THR A 249 23.31 -5.31 -3.52
N THR A 250 23.13 -4.40 -2.59
CA THR A 250 24.04 -4.12 -1.48
C THR A 250 23.27 -3.64 -0.25
N TYR A 251 23.74 -4.02 0.93
CA TYR A 251 23.23 -3.49 2.20
C TYR A 251 23.77 -2.08 2.51
N GLN A 252 24.78 -1.62 1.80
CA GLN A 252 25.33 -0.28 1.98
C GLN A 252 24.44 0.76 1.32
N PRO A 253 24.00 1.80 2.02
CA PRO A 253 23.26 2.91 1.43
C PRO A 253 24.06 3.57 0.32
N ARG A 254 23.38 3.91 -0.78
CA ARG A 254 23.97 4.63 -1.92
C ARG A 254 23.61 6.11 -1.86
N GLY A 255 24.58 6.98 -2.14
CA GLY A 255 24.47 8.42 -1.96
C GLY A 255 23.20 9.10 -2.47
N PRO A 256 22.80 8.94 -3.75
CA PRO A 256 21.57 9.56 -4.25
C PRO A 256 20.31 9.10 -3.52
N TRP A 257 20.19 7.81 -3.24
CA TRP A 257 19.07 7.22 -2.52
C TRP A 257 19.04 7.66 -1.06
N THR A 258 20.22 7.68 -0.41
CA THR A 258 20.38 8.15 0.98
C THR A 258 19.83 9.57 1.14
N LYS A 259 20.17 10.46 0.21
CA LYS A 259 19.69 11.85 0.27
C LYS A 259 18.16 11.94 0.21
N ILE A 260 17.52 11.18 -0.66
CA ILE A 260 16.05 11.15 -0.75
C ILE A 260 15.45 10.68 0.58
N HIS A 261 15.97 9.60 1.15
CA HIS A 261 15.48 9.08 2.44
C HIS A 261 15.62 10.11 3.56
N THR A 262 16.81 10.73 3.70
CA THR A 262 17.04 11.73 4.76
C THR A 262 16.18 12.98 4.59
N ASP A 263 15.99 13.45 3.35
CA ASP A 263 15.12 14.58 3.06
C ASP A 263 13.65 14.28 3.44
N LEU A 264 13.16 13.07 3.13
CA LEU A 264 11.79 12.66 3.46
C LEU A 264 11.61 12.42 4.97
N ALA A 265 12.59 11.81 5.62
CA ALA A 265 12.57 11.62 7.07
C ALA A 265 12.53 12.96 7.84
N ALA A 266 13.18 14.00 7.29
CA ALA A 266 13.21 15.35 7.88
C ALA A 266 11.85 16.09 7.82
N LEU A 267 10.87 15.60 7.08
CA LEU A 267 9.53 16.22 7.02
C LEU A 267 8.68 15.98 8.29
N GLY A 268 9.21 15.21 9.24
CA GLY A 268 8.61 15.03 10.57
C GLY A 268 7.44 14.04 10.64
N SER A 269 7.10 13.38 9.55
CA SER A 269 6.17 12.24 9.53
C SER A 269 6.92 10.91 9.60
N THR A 270 6.19 9.79 9.71
CA THR A 270 6.81 8.46 9.61
C THR A 270 7.38 8.28 8.21
N HIS A 271 8.65 7.90 8.14
CA HIS A 271 9.34 7.56 6.90
C HIS A 271 9.61 6.06 6.83
N ILE A 272 9.19 5.43 5.73
CA ILE A 272 9.26 4.00 5.51
C ILE A 272 10.36 3.70 4.49
N SER A 273 11.33 2.89 4.87
CA SER A 273 12.26 2.33 3.90
C SER A 273 11.68 1.04 3.31
N ASN A 274 11.56 1.02 1.98
CA ASN A 274 10.98 -0.08 1.24
C ASN A 274 12.06 -0.97 0.64
N VAL A 275 12.04 -2.23 0.98
CA VAL A 275 13.05 -3.21 0.55
C VAL A 275 12.49 -4.06 -0.58
N HIS A 276 13.00 -3.87 -1.78
CA HIS A 276 12.75 -4.72 -2.94
C HIS A 276 13.74 -5.90 -2.97
N ILE A 277 13.77 -6.71 -1.93
CA ILE A 277 14.77 -7.78 -1.82
C ILE A 277 14.55 -8.87 -2.87
N LEU A 278 13.31 -9.18 -3.15
CA LEU A 278 12.94 -10.36 -3.93
C LEU A 278 12.36 -10.03 -5.31
N ALA A 279 12.17 -8.74 -5.59
CA ALA A 279 11.51 -8.28 -6.83
C ALA A 279 12.15 -8.79 -8.12
N ASN A 280 13.45 -9.09 -8.09
CA ASN A 280 14.20 -9.47 -9.27
C ASN A 280 14.83 -10.88 -9.17
N LEU A 281 14.40 -11.67 -8.20
CA LEU A 281 15.01 -12.97 -7.91
C LEU A 281 14.15 -14.17 -8.31
N GLU A 282 13.07 -13.93 -9.00
CA GLU A 282 12.27 -15.00 -9.59
C GLU A 282 13.03 -15.66 -10.78
N PRO A 283 13.10 -16.98 -10.83
CA PRO A 283 12.54 -17.97 -9.91
C PRO A 283 13.42 -18.23 -8.66
N PHE A 284 14.49 -17.50 -8.47
CA PHE A 284 15.38 -17.69 -7.34
C PHE A 284 14.88 -16.97 -6.11
N ARG A 285 14.79 -17.70 -5.01
CA ARG A 285 14.51 -17.13 -3.69
C ARG A 285 15.81 -17.11 -2.90
N TRP A 286 16.35 -15.91 -2.73
CA TRP A 286 17.54 -15.71 -1.96
C TRP A 286 17.21 -14.99 -0.65
N SER A 287 17.85 -15.42 0.43
CA SER A 287 17.82 -14.72 1.70
C SER A 287 19.13 -14.88 2.41
N SER A 288 19.58 -13.80 3.06
CA SER A 288 20.74 -13.79 3.93
C SER A 288 20.41 -13.00 5.19
N PRO A 289 20.24 -13.66 6.34
CA PRO A 289 19.90 -12.98 7.60
C PRO A 289 20.85 -11.84 7.95
N SER A 290 22.17 -12.06 7.78
CA SER A 290 23.17 -11.02 8.07
C SER A 290 23.11 -9.84 7.11
N PHE A 291 22.75 -10.07 5.85
CA PHE A 291 22.53 -9.00 4.88
C PHE A 291 21.30 -8.17 5.25
N VAL A 292 20.18 -8.84 5.55
CA VAL A 292 18.93 -8.18 5.95
C VAL A 292 19.13 -7.37 7.22
N GLN A 293 19.82 -7.93 8.22
CA GLN A 293 20.13 -7.22 9.46
C GLN A 293 20.91 -5.92 9.18
N LYS A 294 21.98 -6.00 8.36
CA LYS A 294 22.79 -4.82 8.00
C LYS A 294 21.98 -3.78 7.21
N ALA A 295 21.10 -4.23 6.32
CA ALA A 295 20.22 -3.33 5.56
C ALA A 295 19.22 -2.61 6.49
N VAL A 296 18.57 -3.34 7.40
CA VAL A 296 17.60 -2.75 8.35
C VAL A 296 18.30 -1.78 9.32
N THR A 297 19.48 -2.13 9.82
CA THR A 297 20.31 -1.20 10.62
C THR A 297 20.59 0.09 9.84
N ALA A 298 20.99 -0.03 8.58
CA ALA A 298 21.27 1.14 7.74
C ALA A 298 20.01 1.97 7.41
N MET A 299 18.83 1.35 7.31
CA MET A 299 17.58 2.08 7.17
C MET A 299 17.32 2.99 8.36
N HIS A 300 17.57 2.51 9.56
CA HIS A 300 17.43 3.29 10.78
C HIS A 300 18.54 4.33 10.92
N ASP A 301 19.78 3.90 10.92
CA ASP A 301 20.93 4.74 11.32
C ASP A 301 21.34 5.75 10.25
N VAL A 302 21.15 5.43 8.97
CA VAL A 302 21.61 6.25 7.84
C VAL A 302 20.48 6.94 7.10
N HIS A 303 19.37 6.24 6.85
CA HIS A 303 18.21 6.81 6.18
C HIS A 303 17.26 7.55 7.13
N HIS A 304 17.44 7.38 8.45
CA HIS A 304 16.54 7.88 9.47
C HIS A 304 15.10 7.41 9.30
N ALA A 305 14.94 6.23 8.69
CA ALA A 305 13.63 5.61 8.57
C ALA A 305 13.21 5.03 9.92
N ASN A 306 11.96 5.28 10.32
CA ASN A 306 11.36 4.72 11.53
C ASN A 306 10.29 3.67 11.22
N ALA A 307 10.22 3.22 9.96
CA ALA A 307 9.36 2.14 9.52
C ALA A 307 10.01 1.39 8.34
N LEU A 308 9.63 0.13 8.19
CA LEU A 308 10.12 -0.70 7.09
C LEU A 308 8.99 -1.46 6.39
N HIS A 309 9.17 -1.67 5.10
CA HIS A 309 8.30 -2.43 4.26
C HIS A 309 9.11 -3.44 3.45
N LEU A 310 8.87 -4.72 3.71
CA LEU A 310 9.45 -5.82 2.94
C LEU A 310 8.54 -6.11 1.75
N TYR A 311 9.06 -5.92 0.57
CA TYR A 311 8.35 -6.10 -0.68
C TYR A 311 8.91 -7.32 -1.42
N PRO A 312 8.41 -8.52 -1.14
CA PRO A 312 8.59 -9.63 -2.05
C PRO A 312 7.72 -9.37 -3.26
N GLN A 313 8.24 -9.49 -4.43
CA GLN A 313 7.40 -9.53 -5.61
C GLN A 313 6.65 -10.86 -5.62
N ALA A 314 5.35 -10.80 -5.83
CA ALA A 314 4.52 -11.98 -5.96
C ALA A 314 4.87 -12.78 -7.23
#